data_8254238770e35b25fe40bf5c86c08c62
#
_entry.id   8254238770e35b25fe40bf5c86c08c62
#
_cell.length_a   1.000
_cell.length_b   1.000
_cell.length_c   1.000
_cell.angle_alpha   90.00
_cell.angle_beta   90.00
_cell.angle_gamma   90.00
#
_symmetry.space_group_name_H-M   'P 1'
#
loop_
_entity.id
_entity.type
_entity.pdbx_description
1 polymer ?
#
loop_
_entity_poly.entity_id
_entity_poly.type
_entity_poly.pdbx_seq_one_letter_code
_entity_poly.pdbx_strand_id
1 'polypeptide(L)'
;MKKKKAKARKQKIKKEVAGYPQQLQLEEFFKCPIWFADEPKFVDSLNKASDKYIEESKKISKPKIDERNKNFGDKGDMGHVFHSTSLIGDPNFKELQDYIGATSHNLLLEMGYDLKDYSVFTTEMWVQEFAKRGGGHHTLHTHW
;
A
#
# COMPACT_ATOMS: atom_id res chain seq x y z
N MET A 1 -30.17 24.94 25.49
CA MET A 1 -30.91 23.67 25.47
C MET A 1 -30.10 22.47 24.93
N LYS A 2 -29.19 22.61 23.96
CA LYS A 2 -28.42 21.49 23.36
C LYS A 2 -27.47 20.75 24.33
N LYS A 3 -26.81 21.46 25.27
CA LYS A 3 -25.88 20.83 26.26
C LYS A 3 -26.59 19.93 27.29
N LYS A 4 -27.82 20.22 27.69
CA LYS A 4 -28.58 19.38 28.64
C LYS A 4 -29.02 18.05 27.99
N LYS A 5 -29.42 18.07 26.70
CA LYS A 5 -29.80 16.84 25.97
C LYS A 5 -28.59 15.90 25.76
N ALA A 6 -27.38 16.42 25.49
CA ALA A 6 -26.17 15.61 25.31
C ALA A 6 -25.73 14.95 26.65
N LYS A 7 -25.89 15.66 27.77
CA LYS A 7 -25.56 15.13 29.10
C LYS A 7 -26.55 14.04 29.55
N ALA A 8 -27.87 14.22 29.26
CA ALA A 8 -28.88 13.20 29.51
C ALA A 8 -28.67 11.94 28.65
N ARG A 9 -28.26 12.09 27.39
CA ARG A 9 -27.94 10.96 26.49
C ARG A 9 -26.70 10.19 26.94
N LYS A 10 -25.65 10.89 27.40
CA LYS A 10 -24.47 10.23 27.99
C LYS A 10 -24.79 9.50 29.30
N GLN A 11 -25.68 10.04 30.13
CA GLN A 11 -26.13 9.35 31.34
C GLN A 11 -27.02 8.14 31.05
N LYS A 12 -27.87 8.21 30.02
CA LYS A 12 -28.71 7.08 29.60
C LYS A 12 -27.85 5.93 29.05
N ILE A 13 -26.85 6.24 28.19
CA ILE A 13 -25.89 5.22 27.70
C ILE A 13 -25.12 4.58 28.86
N LYS A 14 -24.66 5.35 29.84
CA LYS A 14 -24.02 4.79 31.04
C LYS A 14 -24.95 3.91 31.87
N LYS A 15 -26.25 4.20 31.93
CA LYS A 15 -27.23 3.36 32.64
C LYS A 15 -27.57 2.07 31.89
N GLU A 16 -27.60 2.10 30.56
CA GLU A 16 -27.86 0.89 29.75
C GLU A 16 -26.69 -0.10 29.79
N VAL A 17 -25.46 0.39 30.00
CA VAL A 17 -24.26 -0.46 30.12
C VAL A 17 -24.00 -0.92 31.58
N ALA A 18 -24.68 -0.31 32.54
CA ALA A 18 -24.51 -0.61 33.97
C ALA A 18 -25.03 -1.98 34.42
N GLY A 19 -25.64 -2.76 33.54
CA GLY A 19 -26.10 -4.13 33.81
C GLY A 19 -25.11 -5.25 33.46
N TYR A 20 -23.98 -4.92 32.85
CA TYR A 20 -22.98 -5.93 32.55
C TYR A 20 -22.05 -6.19 33.74
N PRO A 21 -21.93 -7.45 34.20
CA PRO A 21 -21.21 -7.78 35.42
C PRO A 21 -19.68 -7.68 35.32
N GLN A 22 -19.15 -7.37 34.16
CA GLN A 22 -17.72 -7.29 33.94
C GLN A 22 -17.33 -5.95 33.31
N GLN A 23 -16.30 -5.33 33.85
CA GLN A 23 -15.62 -4.20 33.26
C GLN A 23 -14.68 -4.74 32.15
N LEU A 24 -14.96 -4.40 30.89
CA LEU A 24 -14.06 -4.74 29.81
C LEU A 24 -12.77 -3.93 29.98
N GLN A 25 -11.64 -4.63 30.04
CA GLN A 25 -10.31 -4.03 30.00
C GLN A 25 -9.77 -4.17 28.59
N LEU A 26 -9.28 -3.05 28.03
CA LEU A 26 -8.58 -3.05 26.76
C LEU A 26 -7.11 -3.36 27.06
N GLU A 27 -6.64 -4.50 26.57
CA GLU A 27 -5.23 -4.84 26.53
C GLU A 27 -4.76 -4.85 25.09
N GLU A 28 -3.73 -4.06 24.81
CA GLU A 28 -3.12 -3.99 23.48
C GLU A 28 -1.84 -4.84 23.49
N PHE A 29 -1.92 -6.03 22.88
CA PHE A 29 -0.76 -6.92 22.77
C PHE A 29 0.15 -6.57 21.59
N PHE A 30 -0.43 -6.00 20.50
CA PHE A 30 0.30 -5.66 19.29
C PHE A 30 -0.08 -4.26 18.84
N LYS A 31 0.91 -3.40 18.72
CA LYS A 31 0.75 -2.10 18.07
C LYS A 31 1.25 -2.22 16.65
N CYS A 32 0.39 -1.93 15.68
CA CYS A 32 0.76 -1.80 14.28
C CYS A 32 0.82 -0.31 13.94
N PRO A 33 1.96 0.36 14.15
CA PRO A 33 2.09 1.76 13.79
C PRO A 33 2.04 1.92 12.28
N ILE A 34 1.41 2.99 11.82
CA ILE A 34 1.37 3.37 10.43
C ILE A 34 1.98 4.76 10.33
N TRP A 35 3.00 4.90 9.51
CA TRP A 35 3.59 6.18 9.17
C TRP A 35 3.19 6.57 7.77
N PHE A 36 2.96 7.83 7.58
CA PHE A 36 2.72 8.43 6.28
C PHE A 36 3.47 9.74 6.19
N ALA A 37 3.86 10.10 4.99
CA ALA A 37 4.52 11.36 4.69
C ALA A 37 3.76 12.05 3.55
N ASP A 38 3.86 13.37 3.54
CA ASP A 38 3.40 14.16 2.41
C ASP A 38 4.20 13.80 1.15
N GLU A 39 3.65 14.15 0.00
CA GLU A 39 4.18 13.82 -1.31
C GLU A 39 5.67 14.19 -1.46
N PRO A 40 6.57 13.22 -1.67
CA PRO A 40 7.97 13.50 -1.88
C PRO A 40 8.20 14.24 -3.21
N LYS A 41 9.16 15.17 -3.23
CA LYS A 41 9.45 16.00 -4.42
C LYS A 41 9.84 15.22 -5.67
N PHE A 42 10.27 13.98 -5.53
CA PHE A 42 10.70 13.12 -6.64
C PHE A 42 9.56 12.31 -7.29
N VAL A 43 8.32 12.40 -6.83
CA VAL A 43 7.19 11.59 -7.33
C VAL A 43 6.96 11.81 -8.83
N ASP A 44 6.97 13.05 -9.30
CA ASP A 44 6.77 13.36 -10.73
C ASP A 44 7.87 12.75 -11.60
N SER A 45 9.12 12.79 -11.16
CA SER A 45 10.24 12.19 -11.89
C SER A 45 10.14 10.66 -11.93
N LEU A 46 9.68 10.03 -10.85
CA LEU A 46 9.43 8.59 -10.80
C LEU A 46 8.31 8.17 -11.75
N ASN A 47 7.19 8.90 -11.76
CA ASN A 47 6.08 8.63 -12.65
C ASN A 47 6.55 8.67 -14.11
N LYS A 48 7.28 9.70 -14.49
CA LYS A 48 7.85 9.82 -15.84
C LYS A 48 8.86 8.71 -16.17
N ALA A 49 9.70 8.32 -15.22
CA ALA A 49 10.64 7.23 -15.41
C ALA A 49 9.94 5.87 -15.53
N SER A 50 8.75 5.72 -14.94
CA SER A 50 7.96 4.49 -14.96
C SER A 50 7.32 4.20 -16.32
N ASP A 51 7.03 5.22 -17.11
CA ASP A 51 6.30 5.10 -18.38
C ASP A 51 6.92 4.07 -19.32
N LYS A 52 8.26 4.08 -19.49
CA LYS A 52 8.95 3.15 -20.39
C LYS A 52 8.76 1.69 -19.97
N TYR A 53 8.78 1.40 -18.66
CA TYR A 53 8.62 0.04 -18.12
C TYR A 53 7.20 -0.45 -18.25
N ILE A 54 6.23 0.42 -18.08
CA ILE A 54 4.82 0.11 -18.29
C ILE A 54 4.56 -0.16 -19.78
N GLU A 55 5.10 0.65 -20.69
CA GLU A 55 4.98 0.42 -22.13
C GLU A 55 5.64 -0.90 -22.58
N GLU A 56 6.77 -1.28 -22.01
CA GLU A 56 7.39 -2.58 -22.23
C GLU A 56 6.49 -3.72 -21.73
N SER A 57 5.94 -3.60 -20.54
CA SER A 57 5.00 -4.58 -19.98
C SER A 57 3.74 -4.73 -20.83
N LYS A 58 3.20 -3.62 -21.37
CA LYS A 58 2.07 -3.63 -22.31
C LYS A 58 2.40 -4.39 -23.59
N LYS A 59 3.58 -4.18 -24.16
CA LYS A 59 4.03 -4.91 -25.36
C LYS A 59 4.13 -6.42 -25.09
N ILE A 60 4.71 -6.81 -23.95
CA ILE A 60 4.83 -8.21 -23.56
C ILE A 60 3.47 -8.85 -23.32
N SER A 61 2.53 -8.12 -22.73
CA SER A 61 1.20 -8.62 -22.40
C SER A 61 0.24 -8.66 -23.58
N LYS A 62 0.51 -7.86 -24.61
CA LYS A 62 -0.39 -7.71 -25.77
C LYS A 62 -0.80 -9.04 -26.43
N PRO A 63 0.09 -9.99 -26.73
CA PRO A 63 -0.32 -11.25 -27.37
C PRO A 63 -1.35 -12.02 -26.54
N LYS A 64 -1.20 -12.06 -25.22
CA LYS A 64 -2.15 -12.74 -24.32
C LYS A 64 -3.49 -12.03 -24.27
N ILE A 65 -3.49 -10.71 -24.29
CA ILE A 65 -4.71 -9.90 -24.33
C ILE A 65 -5.43 -10.11 -25.64
N ASP A 66 -4.72 -10.09 -26.77
CA ASP A 66 -5.27 -10.29 -28.11
C ASP A 66 -5.88 -11.70 -28.26
N GLU A 67 -5.19 -12.72 -27.78
CA GLU A 67 -5.70 -14.12 -27.77
C GLU A 67 -6.98 -14.25 -26.94
N ARG A 68 -6.99 -13.66 -25.74
CA ARG A 68 -8.20 -13.64 -24.91
C ARG A 68 -9.36 -12.95 -25.63
N ASN A 69 -9.10 -11.78 -26.21
CA ASN A 69 -10.13 -10.98 -26.90
C ASN A 69 -10.66 -11.70 -28.14
N LYS A 70 -9.82 -12.45 -28.86
CA LYS A 70 -10.24 -13.30 -29.98
C LYS A 70 -11.20 -14.40 -29.52
N ASN A 71 -10.96 -15.01 -28.36
CA ASN A 71 -11.75 -16.15 -27.87
C ASN A 71 -13.03 -15.73 -27.15
N PHE A 72 -13.04 -14.56 -26.50
CA PHE A 72 -14.13 -14.13 -25.60
C PHE A 72 -14.74 -12.77 -25.96
N GLY A 73 -14.44 -12.25 -27.13
CA GLY A 73 -14.85 -10.92 -27.59
C GLY A 73 -13.90 -9.82 -27.14
N ASP A 74 -13.88 -8.72 -27.88
CA ASP A 74 -12.98 -7.59 -27.60
C ASP A 74 -13.39 -6.86 -26.31
N LYS A 75 -12.56 -6.97 -25.32
CA LYS A 75 -12.67 -6.28 -24.02
C LYS A 75 -11.50 -5.33 -23.77
N GLY A 76 -10.67 -5.09 -24.79
CA GLY A 76 -9.43 -4.34 -24.64
C GLY A 76 -8.51 -5.00 -23.60
N ASP A 77 -7.95 -4.20 -22.70
CA ASP A 77 -7.07 -4.64 -21.60
C ASP A 77 -7.80 -4.96 -20.27
N MET A 78 -9.15 -5.02 -20.30
CA MET A 78 -9.96 -5.16 -19.08
C MET A 78 -9.45 -6.27 -18.16
N GLY A 79 -9.31 -5.93 -16.87
CA GLY A 79 -8.87 -6.86 -15.81
C GLY A 79 -7.36 -7.17 -15.82
N HIS A 80 -6.57 -6.57 -16.71
CA HIS A 80 -5.13 -6.81 -16.78
C HIS A 80 -4.35 -5.91 -15.82
N VAL A 81 -3.24 -6.43 -15.30
CA VAL A 81 -2.25 -5.65 -14.55
C VAL A 81 -0.93 -5.69 -15.33
N PHE A 82 -0.45 -4.53 -15.71
CA PHE A 82 0.85 -4.38 -16.36
C PHE A 82 1.90 -4.24 -15.26
N HIS A 83 2.84 -5.17 -15.24
CA HIS A 83 3.83 -5.28 -14.19
C HIS A 83 5.23 -5.21 -14.80
N SER A 84 6.05 -4.28 -14.33
CA SER A 84 7.42 -4.16 -14.81
C SER A 84 8.32 -5.32 -14.34
N THR A 85 9.48 -5.44 -14.94
CA THR A 85 10.61 -6.17 -14.34
C THR A 85 11.12 -5.43 -13.11
N SER A 86 12.05 -6.04 -12.37
CA SER A 86 12.66 -5.40 -11.21
C SER A 86 13.33 -4.08 -11.57
N LEU A 87 13.11 -3.07 -10.74
CA LEU A 87 13.72 -1.74 -10.85
C LEU A 87 14.89 -1.55 -9.87
N ILE A 88 15.25 -2.61 -9.13
CA ILE A 88 16.42 -2.58 -8.23
C ILE A 88 17.67 -2.33 -9.06
N GLY A 89 18.45 -1.31 -8.65
CA GLY A 89 19.67 -0.90 -9.34
C GLY A 89 19.46 0.04 -10.53
N ASP A 90 18.22 0.34 -10.91
CA ASP A 90 17.96 1.38 -11.94
C ASP A 90 18.24 2.77 -11.35
N PRO A 91 19.16 3.56 -11.98
CA PRO A 91 19.52 4.89 -11.48
C PRO A 91 18.35 5.87 -11.33
N ASN A 92 17.31 5.73 -12.15
CA ASN A 92 16.14 6.61 -12.08
C ASN A 92 15.33 6.41 -10.80
N PHE A 93 15.46 5.25 -10.15
CA PHE A 93 14.76 4.90 -8.91
C PHE A 93 15.68 4.89 -7.69
N LYS A 94 16.94 5.31 -7.86
CA LYS A 94 17.90 5.31 -6.76
C LYS A 94 17.46 6.22 -5.61
N GLU A 95 16.95 7.41 -5.89
CA GLU A 95 16.48 8.34 -4.87
C GLU A 95 15.35 7.73 -4.03
N LEU A 96 14.41 7.02 -4.67
CA LEU A 96 13.35 6.30 -3.97
C LEU A 96 13.93 5.17 -3.12
N GLN A 97 14.87 4.38 -3.66
CA GLN A 97 15.50 3.29 -2.91
C GLN A 97 16.23 3.81 -1.67
N ASP A 98 17.00 4.88 -1.83
CA ASP A 98 17.72 5.53 -0.72
C ASP A 98 16.74 6.08 0.33
N TYR A 99 15.66 6.73 -0.13
CA TYR A 99 14.62 7.26 0.75
C TYR A 99 13.93 6.15 1.56
N ILE A 100 13.51 5.06 0.90
CA ILE A 100 12.87 3.92 1.58
C ILE A 100 13.85 3.28 2.56
N GLY A 101 15.08 3.03 2.14
CA GLY A 101 16.10 2.41 3.00
C GLY A 101 16.39 3.23 4.26
N ALA A 102 16.65 4.54 4.10
CA ALA A 102 16.91 5.44 5.21
C ALA A 102 15.71 5.59 6.14
N THR A 103 14.51 5.75 5.57
CA THR A 103 13.27 5.90 6.35
C THR A 103 12.98 4.63 7.12
N SER A 104 13.05 3.46 6.49
CA SER A 104 12.81 2.18 7.15
C SER A 104 13.82 1.92 8.27
N HIS A 105 15.11 2.24 8.05
CA HIS A 105 16.12 2.12 9.09
C HIS A 105 15.79 2.98 10.31
N ASN A 106 15.44 4.25 10.10
CA ASN A 106 15.09 5.17 11.17
C ASN A 106 13.82 4.73 11.93
N LEU A 107 12.80 4.27 11.21
CA LEU A 107 11.56 3.78 11.82
C LEU A 107 11.78 2.53 12.67
N LEU A 108 12.63 1.61 12.22
CA LEU A 108 12.98 0.43 13.01
C LEU A 108 13.73 0.81 14.30
N LEU A 109 14.65 1.79 14.23
CA LEU A 109 15.30 2.33 15.43
C LEU A 109 14.29 2.98 16.39
N GLU A 110 13.33 3.77 15.86
CA GLU A 110 12.27 4.39 16.65
C GLU A 110 11.38 3.34 17.34
N MET A 111 11.14 2.22 16.67
CA MET A 111 10.42 1.07 17.24
C MET A 111 11.23 0.30 18.29
N GLY A 112 12.49 0.64 18.50
CA GLY A 112 13.35 0.04 19.50
C GLY A 112 14.16 -1.18 19.04
N TYR A 113 14.24 -1.43 17.71
CA TYR A 113 15.12 -2.48 17.20
C TYR A 113 16.59 -2.05 17.28
N ASP A 114 17.46 -2.95 17.72
CA ASP A 114 18.90 -2.78 17.64
C ASP A 114 19.40 -3.20 16.25
N LEU A 115 19.79 -2.21 15.46
CA LEU A 115 20.26 -2.40 14.08
C LEU A 115 21.80 -2.37 13.96
N LYS A 116 22.52 -2.45 15.07
CA LYS A 116 23.99 -2.32 15.07
C LYS A 116 24.67 -3.28 14.10
N ASP A 117 24.19 -4.50 14.02
CA ASP A 117 24.77 -5.58 13.20
C ASP A 117 23.87 -5.93 11.98
N TYR A 118 22.91 -5.07 11.64
CA TYR A 118 21.95 -5.30 10.58
C TYR A 118 21.95 -4.19 9.54
N SER A 119 21.69 -4.57 8.30
CA SER A 119 21.48 -3.63 7.19
C SER A 119 20.04 -3.72 6.70
N VAL A 120 19.45 -2.57 6.41
CA VAL A 120 18.13 -2.47 5.79
C VAL A 120 18.31 -2.16 4.30
N PHE A 121 17.76 -3.00 3.45
CA PHE A 121 17.84 -2.80 2.00
C PHE A 121 16.55 -3.28 1.32
N THR A 122 16.28 -2.70 0.16
CA THR A 122 15.13 -3.07 -0.67
C THR A 122 15.47 -4.33 -1.47
N THR A 123 14.68 -5.37 -1.34
CA THR A 123 14.86 -6.65 -2.07
C THR A 123 14.14 -6.68 -3.39
N GLU A 124 12.99 -5.98 -3.49
CA GLU A 124 12.14 -5.95 -4.67
C GLU A 124 11.59 -4.55 -4.88
N MET A 125 11.49 -4.15 -6.12
CA MET A 125 10.87 -2.90 -6.54
C MET A 125 10.34 -3.05 -7.97
N TRP A 126 9.13 -2.65 -8.19
CA TRP A 126 8.49 -2.66 -9.51
C TRP A 126 7.45 -1.55 -9.61
N VAL A 127 7.01 -1.26 -10.83
CA VAL A 127 5.88 -0.39 -11.10
C VAL A 127 4.74 -1.19 -11.74
N GLN A 128 3.52 -0.83 -11.40
CA GLN A 128 2.31 -1.47 -11.92
C GLN A 128 1.35 -0.41 -12.46
N GLU A 129 0.68 -0.76 -13.55
CA GLU A 129 -0.47 -0.02 -14.07
C GLU A 129 -1.66 -0.98 -14.18
N PHE A 130 -2.78 -0.59 -13.64
CA PHE A 130 -4.03 -1.32 -13.77
C PHE A 130 -4.76 -0.90 -15.05
N ALA A 131 -5.42 -1.86 -15.70
CA ALA A 131 -6.24 -1.59 -16.88
C ALA A 131 -7.24 -0.46 -16.62
N LYS A 132 -7.43 0.39 -17.63
CA LYS A 132 -8.36 1.54 -17.53
C LYS A 132 -9.81 1.11 -17.37
N ARG A 133 -10.20 -0.04 -17.95
CA ARG A 133 -11.55 -0.60 -17.85
C ARG A 133 -11.57 -1.79 -16.90
N GLY A 134 -12.46 -1.71 -15.91
CA GLY A 134 -12.66 -2.79 -14.96
C GLY A 134 -11.51 -3.02 -13.98
N GLY A 135 -10.49 -2.13 -14.02
CA GLY A 135 -9.29 -2.25 -13.21
C GLY A 135 -8.56 -3.57 -13.41
N GLY A 136 -7.45 -3.74 -12.75
CA GLY A 136 -6.79 -5.02 -12.57
C GLY A 136 -7.13 -5.61 -11.19
N HIS A 137 -6.78 -6.86 -10.98
CA HIS A 137 -6.87 -7.46 -9.66
C HIS A 137 -5.65 -8.34 -9.39
N HIS A 138 -5.30 -8.44 -8.14
CA HIS A 138 -4.41 -9.45 -7.63
C HIS A 138 -5.20 -10.49 -6.84
N THR A 139 -4.80 -11.73 -6.94
CA THR A 139 -5.25 -12.74 -5.98
C THR A 139 -4.75 -12.37 -4.60
N LEU A 140 -5.49 -12.76 -3.56
CA LEU A 140 -5.02 -12.57 -2.19
C LEU A 140 -3.66 -13.24 -2.00
N HIS A 141 -2.67 -12.48 -1.55
CA HIS A 141 -1.30 -12.95 -1.32
C HIS A 141 -0.70 -12.20 -0.13
N THR A 142 0.41 -12.70 0.37
CA THR A 142 1.16 -12.12 1.48
C THR A 142 2.57 -11.74 1.01
N HIS A 143 3.12 -10.70 1.62
CA HIS A 143 4.53 -10.33 1.52
C HIS A 143 5.22 -10.68 2.84
N TRP A 144 6.37 -11.34 2.76
CA TRP A 144 7.19 -11.78 3.91
C TRP A 144 8.40 -10.89 4.06
#